data_c300ca24023415c7581546eb6b94a6a2
#
_entry.id   c300ca24023415c7581546eb6b94a6a2
#
_cell.length_a   1.000
_cell.length_b   1.000
_cell.length_c   1.000
_cell.angle_alpha   90.00
_cell.angle_beta   90.00
_cell.angle_gamma   90.00
#
_symmetry.space_group_name_H-M   'P 1'
#
loop_
_entity.id
_entity.type
_entity.pdbx_description
1 polymer ?
#
loop_
_entity_poly.entity_id
_entity_poly.type
_entity_poly.pdbx_seq_one_letter_code
_entity_poly.pdbx_strand_id
1 'polypeptide(L)'
;MKKILAVVCVVAMMLSLSIVAGAEEKKAITITTAEELAGMANDLTADYVLDADIDLAGITWTPIGTYKPSGESEEEQEIPASDAAFTGTFDGQGHTIRNLTITGEDGIAVGLFGCIANTEVCNFTLENASTEGTIMVADAVGYSFTSTVHDVHLVNGKVTAYAGEMSAEGMYGGIVGAGMASRIVDCSADAEITIPDGTANAGIVGGGLELTSLVNCTATGSVTAGANCYGLGGVSGCGFGAEEFTNCKASDVTITAGAGCYWIGSITGYAGGYEAQEYGTPVTVFTDCSAENVNIVQACGEEDLVGAGFYNETVAQALGAPFDQPTVYVIRDSAAEEVNDGTAAAAEKLLEDVSGTYDALFPVITGPDYDQIWLDSCAAVLGDEAAPAAAEALKAACNGTIYGQEAIDAYGDGSNGAQFDCLFINGPAQIVFEDQKISGLDETGAMVFSHEYSFVEPASIAGMMNGYLYRTEDADAGEFKYFFLLPDTPNTTFHTEFRYGSDPEALMLYNDGPYAYWLAAGILADRDEQMVRNVIDLFCTENLAEMSEEAAA
;
A
#
# COMPACT_ATOMS: atom_id res chain seq x y z
N MET A 1 3.68 13.11 -6.98
CA MET A 1 2.27 13.32 -6.62
C MET A 1 1.34 13.06 -7.79
N LYS A 2 1.48 13.72 -8.95
CA LYS A 2 0.57 13.44 -10.08
C LYS A 2 0.58 11.97 -10.52
N LYS A 3 1.72 11.30 -10.51
CA LYS A 3 1.84 9.89 -10.94
C LYS A 3 1.29 8.90 -9.89
N ILE A 4 1.52 9.12 -8.60
CA ILE A 4 1.05 8.24 -7.52
C ILE A 4 -0.44 8.41 -7.28
N LEU A 5 -0.97 9.64 -7.37
CA LEU A 5 -2.41 9.88 -7.24
C LEU A 5 -3.18 9.27 -8.42
N ALA A 6 -2.62 9.29 -9.64
CA ALA A 6 -3.19 8.61 -10.81
C ALA A 6 -3.22 7.09 -10.64
N VAL A 7 -2.13 6.47 -10.16
CA VAL A 7 -2.08 5.04 -9.83
C VAL A 7 -3.07 4.71 -8.70
N VAL A 8 -3.18 5.55 -7.68
CA VAL A 8 -4.16 5.39 -6.58
C VAL A 8 -5.60 5.52 -7.08
N CYS A 9 -5.89 6.46 -7.98
CA CYS A 9 -7.23 6.59 -8.57
C CYS A 9 -7.55 5.44 -9.54
N VAL A 10 -6.58 4.99 -10.34
CA VAL A 10 -6.74 3.83 -11.24
C VAL A 10 -6.86 2.53 -10.45
N VAL A 11 -6.09 2.36 -9.37
CA VAL A 11 -6.20 1.22 -8.45
C VAL A 11 -7.54 1.25 -7.70
N ALA A 12 -8.01 2.42 -7.26
CA ALA A 12 -9.33 2.57 -6.65
C ALA A 12 -10.47 2.32 -7.66
N MET A 13 -10.31 2.71 -8.93
CA MET A 13 -11.27 2.39 -9.99
C MET A 13 -11.22 0.91 -10.40
N MET A 14 -10.05 0.25 -10.37
CA MET A 14 -9.93 -1.19 -10.68
C MET A 14 -10.36 -2.08 -9.51
N LEU A 15 -10.21 -1.65 -8.27
CA LEU A 15 -10.77 -2.33 -7.09
C LEU A 15 -12.31 -2.35 -7.11
N SER A 16 -12.96 -1.40 -7.82
CA SER A 16 -14.41 -1.42 -8.02
C SER A 16 -14.89 -2.43 -9.08
N LEU A 17 -13.98 -3.06 -9.82
CA LEU A 17 -14.30 -3.94 -10.96
C LEU A 17 -14.36 -5.43 -10.64
N SER A 18 -14.16 -5.88 -9.40
CA SER A 18 -14.03 -7.32 -9.14
C SER A 18 -14.77 -7.89 -7.92
N ILE A 19 -16.00 -7.42 -7.63
CA ILE A 19 -16.91 -8.22 -6.81
C ILE A 19 -18.23 -8.38 -7.57
N VAL A 20 -18.37 -9.54 -8.20
CA VAL A 20 -19.61 -9.95 -8.88
C VAL A 20 -20.68 -10.18 -7.84
N ALA A 21 -21.66 -9.29 -7.76
CA ALA A 21 -22.87 -9.51 -7.00
C ALA A 21 -23.77 -10.50 -7.75
N GLY A 22 -24.11 -11.60 -7.09
CA GLY A 22 -25.11 -12.57 -7.58
C GLY A 22 -24.53 -13.87 -8.12
N ALA A 23 -23.27 -14.21 -7.85
CA ALA A 23 -22.80 -15.58 -7.98
C ALA A 23 -23.43 -16.42 -6.87
N GLU A 24 -24.06 -17.55 -7.20
CA GLU A 24 -24.11 -18.71 -6.30
C GLU A 24 -22.74 -18.82 -5.65
N GLU A 25 -22.66 -19.05 -4.33
CA GLU A 25 -21.38 -19.24 -3.63
C GLU A 25 -20.46 -20.08 -4.51
N LYS A 26 -19.41 -19.46 -5.05
CA LYS A 26 -18.47 -20.13 -5.94
C LYS A 26 -17.78 -21.17 -5.08
N LYS A 27 -18.18 -22.40 -5.19
CA LYS A 27 -17.62 -23.46 -4.35
C LYS A 27 -16.14 -23.59 -4.69
N ALA A 28 -15.30 -23.36 -3.71
CA ALA A 28 -13.86 -23.52 -3.89
C ALA A 28 -13.51 -24.93 -4.41
N ILE A 29 -12.57 -24.98 -5.31
CA ILE A 29 -12.07 -26.24 -5.87
C ILE A 29 -11.11 -26.86 -4.87
N THR A 30 -11.38 -28.10 -4.48
CA THR A 30 -10.55 -28.84 -3.54
C THR A 30 -9.34 -29.43 -4.24
N ILE A 31 -8.17 -29.23 -3.69
CA ILE A 31 -6.87 -29.71 -4.15
C ILE A 31 -6.38 -30.78 -3.18
N THR A 32 -6.04 -31.96 -3.69
CA THR A 32 -5.54 -33.10 -2.90
C THR A 32 -4.26 -33.73 -3.49
N THR A 33 -3.87 -33.33 -4.69
CA THR A 33 -2.69 -33.87 -5.40
C THR A 33 -1.83 -32.76 -6.01
N ALA A 34 -0.58 -33.08 -6.30
CA ALA A 34 0.35 -32.16 -6.95
C ALA A 34 -0.09 -31.76 -8.37
N GLU A 35 -0.73 -32.69 -9.08
CA GLU A 35 -1.28 -32.43 -10.42
C GLU A 35 -2.47 -31.48 -10.36
N GLU A 36 -3.33 -31.59 -9.34
CA GLU A 36 -4.45 -30.65 -9.13
C GLU A 36 -3.92 -29.26 -8.75
N LEU A 37 -2.90 -29.20 -7.88
CA LEU A 37 -2.25 -27.93 -7.53
C LEU A 37 -1.62 -27.26 -8.76
N ALA A 38 -0.88 -28.00 -9.58
CA ALA A 38 -0.34 -27.49 -10.84
C ALA A 38 -1.45 -27.10 -11.84
N GLY A 39 -2.60 -27.76 -11.75
CA GLY A 39 -3.78 -27.51 -12.57
C GLY A 39 -4.43 -26.13 -12.35
N MET A 40 -4.15 -25.45 -11.23
CA MET A 40 -4.62 -24.08 -10.94
C MET A 40 -4.19 -23.09 -12.04
N ALA A 41 -3.07 -23.31 -12.70
CA ALA A 41 -2.60 -22.51 -13.83
C ALA A 41 -3.60 -22.46 -15.03
N ASN A 42 -4.59 -23.36 -15.07
CA ASN A 42 -5.59 -23.40 -16.15
C ASN A 42 -6.84 -22.54 -15.83
N ASP A 43 -7.05 -22.15 -14.58
CA ASP A 43 -8.11 -21.22 -14.18
C ASP A 43 -7.60 -20.35 -13.03
N LEU A 44 -7.06 -19.20 -13.38
CA LEU A 44 -6.45 -18.24 -12.45
C LEU A 44 -7.49 -17.39 -11.69
N THR A 45 -8.78 -17.60 -11.96
CA THR A 45 -9.87 -16.84 -11.35
C THR A 45 -10.71 -17.67 -10.38
N ALA A 46 -10.47 -18.98 -10.29
CA ALA A 46 -11.19 -19.87 -9.39
C ALA A 46 -10.62 -19.79 -7.96
N ASP A 47 -11.47 -20.09 -6.99
CA ASP A 47 -11.10 -20.22 -5.59
C ASP A 47 -10.67 -21.66 -5.29
N TYR A 48 -9.59 -21.82 -4.54
CA TYR A 48 -9.00 -23.11 -4.26
C TYR A 48 -8.75 -23.33 -2.77
N VAL A 49 -8.93 -24.57 -2.33
CA VAL A 49 -8.60 -24.99 -0.96
C VAL A 49 -7.79 -26.29 -0.97
N LEU A 50 -6.77 -26.37 -0.14
CA LEU A 50 -6.11 -27.67 0.10
C LEU A 50 -6.95 -28.52 1.06
N ASP A 51 -6.97 -29.84 0.81
CA ASP A 51 -7.57 -30.84 1.69
C ASP A 51 -6.57 -32.00 1.94
N ALA A 52 -5.29 -31.79 1.61
CA ALA A 52 -4.19 -32.72 1.87
C ALA A 52 -2.83 -32.01 1.79
N ASP A 53 -1.84 -32.57 2.45
CA ASP A 53 -0.44 -32.21 2.24
C ASP A 53 0.01 -32.60 0.83
N ILE A 54 0.75 -31.73 0.18
CA ILE A 54 1.20 -31.91 -1.21
C ILE A 54 2.73 -32.04 -1.25
N ASP A 55 3.22 -33.08 -1.92
CA ASP A 55 4.65 -33.25 -2.19
C ASP A 55 4.93 -33.00 -3.67
N LEU A 56 5.75 -31.99 -3.95
CA LEU A 56 6.15 -31.57 -5.31
C LEU A 56 7.47 -32.20 -5.76
N ALA A 57 8.02 -33.18 -5.01
CA ALA A 57 9.27 -33.82 -5.37
C ALA A 57 9.22 -34.45 -6.78
N GLY A 58 10.12 -34.03 -7.66
CA GLY A 58 10.20 -34.49 -9.05
C GLY A 58 9.17 -33.89 -10.00
N ILE A 59 8.35 -32.95 -9.55
CA ILE A 59 7.44 -32.18 -10.40
C ILE A 59 8.21 -30.97 -10.98
N THR A 60 8.17 -30.81 -12.30
CA THR A 60 8.61 -29.57 -12.93
C THR A 60 7.54 -28.51 -12.70
N TRP A 61 7.83 -27.56 -11.84
CA TRP A 61 6.87 -26.54 -11.45
C TRP A 61 6.85 -25.39 -12.45
N THR A 62 5.65 -24.96 -12.81
CA THR A 62 5.40 -23.69 -13.48
C THR A 62 4.65 -22.81 -12.50
N PRO A 63 5.12 -21.58 -12.21
CA PRO A 63 4.44 -20.69 -11.28
C PRO A 63 2.96 -20.48 -11.62
N ILE A 64 2.10 -20.47 -10.60
CA ILE A 64 0.68 -20.16 -10.76
C ILE A 64 0.54 -18.66 -10.96
N GLY A 65 -0.05 -18.24 -12.08
CA GLY A 65 -0.03 -16.85 -12.52
C GLY A 65 1.36 -16.40 -12.98
N THR A 66 1.39 -15.44 -13.86
CA THR A 66 2.64 -14.84 -14.37
C THR A 66 2.52 -13.32 -14.37
N TYR A 67 3.65 -12.66 -14.22
CA TYR A 67 3.69 -11.22 -14.41
C TYR A 67 3.67 -10.89 -15.92
N LYS A 68 2.71 -10.05 -16.29
CA LYS A 68 2.61 -9.43 -17.58
C LYS A 68 2.04 -8.02 -17.34
N PRO A 69 2.69 -6.95 -17.81
CA PRO A 69 2.17 -5.60 -17.68
C PRO A 69 0.76 -5.46 -18.27
N SER A 70 -0.08 -4.64 -17.66
CA SER A 70 -1.43 -4.35 -18.17
C SER A 70 -1.40 -3.49 -19.43
N GLY A 71 -0.35 -2.69 -19.63
CA GLY A 71 -0.16 -1.81 -20.77
C GLY A 71 1.29 -1.38 -21.00
N GLU A 72 1.50 -0.33 -21.80
CA GLU A 72 2.83 0.14 -22.23
C GLU A 72 3.31 1.40 -21.49
N SER A 73 2.44 2.12 -20.76
CA SER A 73 2.84 3.26 -19.93
C SER A 73 3.71 2.82 -18.75
N GLU A 74 4.50 3.73 -18.18
CA GLU A 74 5.33 3.41 -17.00
C GLU A 74 4.47 2.88 -15.84
N GLU A 75 3.28 3.41 -15.64
CA GLU A 75 2.33 3.01 -14.60
C GLU A 75 1.69 1.65 -14.90
N GLU A 76 1.24 1.41 -16.14
CA GLU A 76 0.70 0.13 -16.56
C GLU A 76 1.74 -1.00 -16.54
N GLN A 77 3.03 -0.66 -16.59
CA GLN A 77 4.11 -1.64 -16.43
C GLN A 77 4.25 -2.17 -15.01
N GLU A 78 3.72 -1.50 -14.00
CA GLU A 78 3.70 -1.99 -12.62
C GLU A 78 2.45 -2.80 -12.30
N ILE A 79 1.35 -2.56 -13.03
CA ILE A 79 0.08 -3.23 -12.83
C ILE A 79 0.05 -4.55 -13.61
N PRO A 80 -0.15 -5.70 -12.96
CA PRO A 80 -0.24 -6.97 -13.67
C PRO A 80 -1.55 -7.09 -14.44
N ALA A 81 -1.47 -7.62 -15.65
CA ALA A 81 -2.65 -7.94 -16.46
C ALA A 81 -3.50 -9.04 -15.77
N SER A 82 -4.79 -8.78 -15.59
CA SER A 82 -5.71 -9.67 -14.88
C SER A 82 -5.92 -11.03 -15.55
N ASP A 83 -5.59 -11.17 -16.83
CA ASP A 83 -5.62 -12.44 -17.56
C ASP A 83 -4.35 -13.29 -17.37
N ALA A 84 -3.34 -12.75 -16.70
CA ALA A 84 -2.07 -13.41 -16.47
C ALA A 84 -1.79 -13.67 -14.98
N ALA A 85 -2.19 -12.77 -14.09
CA ALA A 85 -2.05 -12.93 -12.65
C ALA A 85 -3.12 -13.89 -12.07
N PHE A 86 -2.81 -14.53 -10.95
CA PHE A 86 -3.80 -15.25 -10.16
C PHE A 86 -4.67 -14.25 -9.39
N THR A 87 -5.98 -14.34 -9.59
CA THR A 87 -7.00 -13.43 -9.03
C THR A 87 -8.11 -14.16 -8.27
N GLY A 88 -8.11 -15.48 -8.24
CA GLY A 88 -8.92 -16.30 -7.34
C GLY A 88 -8.30 -16.34 -5.95
N THR A 89 -8.94 -16.97 -4.97
CA THR A 89 -8.40 -17.16 -3.62
C THR A 89 -7.71 -18.51 -3.45
N PHE A 90 -6.72 -18.57 -2.56
CA PHE A 90 -6.07 -19.83 -2.19
C PHE A 90 -5.95 -19.94 -0.66
N ASP A 91 -6.67 -20.91 -0.09
CA ASP A 91 -6.58 -21.26 1.33
C ASP A 91 -5.95 -22.68 1.48
N GLY A 92 -4.76 -22.72 2.03
CA GLY A 92 -4.06 -23.97 2.31
C GLY A 92 -4.59 -24.78 3.47
N GLN A 93 -5.56 -24.26 4.25
CA GLN A 93 -6.20 -24.91 5.40
C GLN A 93 -5.24 -25.51 6.44
N GLY A 94 -4.06 -24.93 6.57
CA GLY A 94 -2.99 -25.41 7.45
C GLY A 94 -2.20 -26.60 6.92
N HIS A 95 -2.43 -27.02 5.66
CA HIS A 95 -1.66 -28.08 5.03
C HIS A 95 -0.26 -27.67 4.62
N THR A 96 0.59 -28.65 4.38
CA THR A 96 1.98 -28.46 3.96
C THR A 96 2.17 -28.76 2.48
N ILE A 97 2.78 -27.83 1.76
CA ILE A 97 3.33 -28.03 0.41
C ILE A 97 4.84 -28.18 0.58
N ARG A 98 5.44 -29.23 0.04
CA ARG A 98 6.87 -29.51 0.23
C ARG A 98 7.62 -29.80 -1.05
N ASN A 99 8.95 -29.59 -0.98
CA ASN A 99 9.89 -29.94 -2.04
C ASN A 99 9.63 -29.20 -3.38
N LEU A 100 9.09 -27.98 -3.31
CA LEU A 100 9.02 -27.12 -4.49
C LEU A 100 10.42 -26.88 -5.03
N THR A 101 10.61 -27.07 -6.34
CA THR A 101 11.87 -26.74 -6.99
C THR A 101 11.59 -26.01 -8.30
N ILE A 102 12.10 -24.79 -8.41
CA ILE A 102 12.03 -23.97 -9.62
C ILE A 102 13.45 -23.60 -10.00
N THR A 103 13.84 -23.97 -11.21
CA THR A 103 15.17 -23.67 -11.76
C THR A 103 15.01 -23.00 -13.11
N GLY A 104 15.73 -21.92 -13.36
CA GLY A 104 15.72 -21.25 -14.66
C GLY A 104 16.00 -19.75 -14.56
N GLU A 105 16.63 -19.22 -15.61
CA GLU A 105 17.09 -17.85 -15.67
C GLU A 105 16.02 -16.88 -16.24
N ASP A 106 14.93 -17.40 -16.81
CA ASP A 106 14.01 -16.60 -17.67
C ASP A 106 12.74 -16.09 -16.97
N GLY A 107 12.59 -16.32 -15.65
CA GLY A 107 11.38 -15.91 -14.91
C GLY A 107 11.48 -14.49 -14.35
N ILE A 108 10.51 -13.63 -14.67
CA ILE A 108 10.40 -12.28 -14.10
C ILE A 108 9.81 -12.36 -12.69
N ALA A 109 8.68 -13.05 -12.53
CA ALA A 109 8.02 -13.28 -11.24
C ALA A 109 7.95 -14.79 -10.99
N VAL A 110 8.68 -15.26 -9.98
CA VAL A 110 8.95 -16.68 -9.77
C VAL A 110 8.67 -17.08 -8.32
N GLY A 111 7.89 -18.16 -8.15
CA GLY A 111 7.52 -18.75 -6.86
C GLY A 111 6.50 -19.87 -7.03
N LEU A 112 5.95 -20.37 -5.93
CA LEU A 112 4.76 -21.25 -6.00
C LEU A 112 3.67 -20.54 -6.80
N PHE A 113 3.42 -19.27 -6.46
CA PHE A 113 2.69 -18.30 -7.28
C PHE A 113 3.70 -17.35 -7.94
N GLY A 114 3.61 -17.18 -9.25
CA GLY A 114 4.45 -16.21 -9.95
C GLY A 114 3.95 -14.78 -9.70
N CYS A 115 2.68 -14.53 -10.02
CA CYS A 115 2.04 -13.23 -9.79
C CYS A 115 0.62 -13.43 -9.25
N ILE A 116 0.30 -12.68 -8.20
CA ILE A 116 -1.05 -12.59 -7.62
C ILE A 116 -1.54 -11.15 -7.67
N ALA A 117 -2.84 -10.94 -7.91
CA ALA A 117 -3.41 -9.60 -7.96
C ALA A 117 -4.84 -9.56 -7.40
N ASN A 118 -5.11 -8.56 -6.55
CA ASN A 118 -6.42 -8.32 -5.93
C ASN A 118 -7.01 -9.58 -5.27
N THR A 119 -6.20 -10.32 -4.51
CA THR A 119 -6.60 -11.61 -3.98
C THR A 119 -5.97 -11.91 -2.62
N GLU A 120 -6.36 -13.06 -2.06
CA GLU A 120 -5.86 -13.61 -0.81
C GLU A 120 -5.21 -14.98 -1.04
N VAL A 121 -4.00 -15.13 -0.51
CA VAL A 121 -3.24 -16.40 -0.52
C VAL A 121 -2.81 -16.69 0.92
N CYS A 122 -3.30 -17.78 1.51
CA CYS A 122 -3.14 -17.94 2.94
C CYS A 122 -3.06 -19.38 3.46
N ASN A 123 -2.65 -19.47 4.74
CA ASN A 123 -2.90 -20.61 5.63
C ASN A 123 -2.24 -21.91 5.16
N PHE A 124 -0.94 -21.88 4.84
CA PHE A 124 -0.17 -23.07 4.49
C PHE A 124 1.29 -22.99 4.95
N THR A 125 1.90 -24.17 5.07
CA THR A 125 3.35 -24.28 5.25
C THR A 125 4.01 -24.66 3.93
N LEU A 126 5.07 -23.96 3.54
CA LEU A 126 5.93 -24.33 2.42
C LEU A 126 7.26 -24.86 2.98
N GLU A 127 7.56 -26.12 2.73
CA GLU A 127 8.71 -26.82 3.34
C GLU A 127 9.71 -27.28 2.28
N ASN A 128 11.01 -27.02 2.51
CA ASN A 128 12.12 -27.38 1.62
C ASN A 128 11.92 -26.84 0.19
N ALA A 129 11.52 -25.61 0.05
CA ALA A 129 11.40 -24.94 -1.25
C ALA A 129 12.77 -24.47 -1.75
N SER A 130 12.97 -24.48 -3.06
CA SER A 130 14.16 -23.92 -3.70
C SER A 130 13.79 -23.25 -5.01
N THR A 131 13.93 -21.95 -5.05
CA THR A 131 13.50 -21.11 -6.18
C THR A 131 14.67 -20.32 -6.75
N GLU A 132 14.82 -20.36 -8.05
CA GLU A 132 15.83 -19.60 -8.79
C GLU A 132 15.17 -18.70 -9.84
N GLY A 133 15.65 -17.46 -9.99
CA GLY A 133 15.11 -16.52 -10.96
C GLY A 133 15.88 -15.20 -11.04
N THR A 134 15.36 -14.22 -11.81
CA THR A 134 16.12 -13.02 -12.18
C THR A 134 15.64 -11.74 -11.50
N ILE A 135 14.33 -11.51 -11.34
CA ILE A 135 13.83 -10.19 -10.91
C ILE A 135 13.01 -10.27 -9.63
N MET A 136 11.78 -10.78 -9.68
CA MET A 136 10.89 -10.88 -8.52
C MET A 136 10.78 -12.34 -8.09
N VAL A 137 11.60 -12.75 -7.13
CA VAL A 137 11.77 -14.16 -6.81
C VAL A 137 11.50 -14.43 -5.35
N ALA A 138 10.61 -15.39 -5.09
CA ALA A 138 10.37 -15.92 -3.75
C ALA A 138 9.98 -17.40 -3.81
N ASP A 139 10.04 -18.08 -2.67
CA ASP A 139 9.55 -19.46 -2.61
C ASP A 139 8.02 -19.51 -2.67
N ALA A 140 7.30 -18.55 -2.04
CA ALA A 140 5.84 -18.54 -2.05
C ALA A 140 5.26 -17.67 -3.18
N VAL A 141 5.53 -16.36 -3.24
CA VAL A 141 4.90 -15.42 -4.18
C VAL A 141 5.97 -14.53 -4.83
N GLY A 142 6.15 -14.62 -6.12
CA GLY A 142 7.10 -13.78 -6.86
C GLY A 142 6.70 -12.29 -6.84
N TYR A 143 5.47 -11.99 -7.25
CA TYR A 143 4.90 -10.64 -7.21
C TYR A 143 3.50 -10.61 -6.62
N SER A 144 3.29 -9.77 -5.62
CA SER A 144 2.01 -9.51 -4.96
C SER A 144 1.54 -8.10 -5.24
N PHE A 145 0.42 -7.95 -5.92
CA PHE A 145 -0.18 -6.66 -6.26
C PHE A 145 -1.55 -6.51 -5.58
N THR A 146 -1.75 -5.49 -4.76
CA THR A 146 -2.99 -5.19 -4.03
C THR A 146 -3.64 -6.42 -3.37
N SER A 147 -2.81 -7.31 -2.82
CA SER A 147 -3.22 -8.63 -2.32
C SER A 147 -2.84 -8.82 -0.85
N THR A 148 -3.46 -9.79 -0.21
CA THR A 148 -3.09 -10.19 1.14
C THR A 148 -2.45 -11.58 1.12
N VAL A 149 -1.27 -11.69 1.73
CA VAL A 149 -0.58 -12.96 1.99
C VAL A 149 -0.53 -13.15 3.50
N HIS A 150 -1.20 -14.17 4.04
CA HIS A 150 -1.23 -14.33 5.49
C HIS A 150 -1.18 -15.79 5.96
N ASP A 151 -0.72 -16.00 7.18
CA ASP A 151 -0.55 -17.34 7.76
C ASP A 151 0.26 -18.29 6.82
N VAL A 152 1.30 -17.74 6.17
CA VAL A 152 2.21 -18.49 5.32
C VAL A 152 3.53 -18.73 6.06
N HIS A 153 3.91 -19.98 6.20
CA HIS A 153 5.09 -20.39 6.95
C HIS A 153 6.09 -21.11 6.03
N LEU A 154 7.23 -20.46 5.79
CA LEU A 154 8.32 -21.03 5.01
C LEU A 154 9.32 -21.68 5.96
N VAL A 155 9.61 -22.96 5.73
CA VAL A 155 10.56 -23.75 6.52
C VAL A 155 11.64 -24.31 5.60
N ASN A 156 12.90 -23.99 5.89
CA ASN A 156 14.05 -24.41 5.11
C ASN A 156 13.93 -24.03 3.61
N GLY A 157 13.62 -22.73 3.39
CA GLY A 157 13.51 -22.14 2.05
C GLY A 157 14.87 -21.77 1.47
N LYS A 158 14.94 -21.69 0.14
CA LYS A 158 16.13 -21.26 -0.55
C LYS A 158 15.80 -20.45 -1.80
N VAL A 159 16.21 -19.20 -1.83
CA VAL A 159 16.06 -18.32 -2.99
C VAL A 159 17.44 -17.97 -3.55
N THR A 160 17.62 -18.16 -4.85
CA THR A 160 18.86 -17.85 -5.56
C THR A 160 18.57 -16.93 -6.74
N ALA A 161 19.21 -15.76 -6.75
CA ALA A 161 19.12 -14.84 -7.87
C ALA A 161 20.18 -15.15 -8.95
N TYR A 162 19.81 -14.97 -10.20
CA TYR A 162 20.74 -14.94 -11.32
C TYR A 162 21.13 -13.50 -11.69
N ALA A 163 22.39 -13.33 -12.08
CA ALA A 163 22.82 -12.06 -12.67
C ALA A 163 22.23 -11.88 -14.07
N GLY A 164 21.56 -10.79 -14.34
CA GLY A 164 20.97 -10.46 -15.64
C GLY A 164 21.02 -8.95 -15.93
N GLU A 165 20.59 -8.53 -17.11
CA GLU A 165 20.59 -7.12 -17.49
C GLU A 165 19.71 -6.25 -16.55
N MET A 166 18.67 -6.85 -15.91
CA MET A 166 17.75 -6.19 -14.98
C MET A 166 17.98 -6.58 -13.51
N SER A 167 19.09 -7.20 -13.17
CA SER A 167 19.36 -7.66 -11.80
C SER A 167 19.51 -6.50 -10.80
N ALA A 168 19.84 -5.29 -11.25
CA ALA A 168 19.85 -4.09 -10.41
C ALA A 168 18.45 -3.68 -9.90
N GLU A 169 17.38 -4.18 -10.52
CA GLU A 169 15.99 -3.98 -10.10
C GLU A 169 15.42 -5.25 -9.44
N GLY A 170 16.28 -6.18 -9.05
CA GLY A 170 15.87 -7.45 -8.47
C GLY A 170 15.28 -7.31 -7.07
N MET A 171 14.36 -8.21 -6.73
CA MET A 171 13.63 -8.24 -5.45
C MET A 171 13.48 -9.69 -5.02
N TYR A 172 14.13 -10.05 -3.90
CA TYR A 172 14.29 -11.45 -3.50
C TYR A 172 13.85 -11.65 -2.06
N GLY A 173 12.84 -12.48 -1.84
CA GLY A 173 12.28 -12.79 -0.52
C GLY A 173 11.95 -14.28 -0.36
N GLY A 174 11.74 -14.73 0.85
CA GLY A 174 11.26 -16.09 1.09
C GLY A 174 9.75 -16.21 0.84
N ILE A 175 8.96 -15.27 1.35
CA ILE A 175 7.50 -15.25 1.21
C ILE A 175 7.08 -14.44 -0.03
N VAL A 176 7.55 -13.20 -0.16
CA VAL A 176 7.19 -12.32 -1.28
C VAL A 176 8.46 -11.74 -1.90
N GLY A 177 8.65 -11.90 -3.20
CA GLY A 177 9.76 -11.29 -3.92
C GLY A 177 9.58 -9.78 -4.04
N ALA A 178 8.49 -9.37 -4.66
CA ALA A 178 8.07 -7.98 -4.77
C ALA A 178 6.63 -7.80 -4.30
N GLY A 179 6.34 -6.71 -3.61
CA GLY A 179 5.01 -6.34 -3.15
C GLY A 179 4.66 -4.90 -3.51
N MET A 180 3.46 -4.69 -4.06
CA MET A 180 2.89 -3.38 -4.36
C MET A 180 1.51 -3.28 -3.72
N ALA A 181 1.30 -2.28 -2.86
CA ALA A 181 0.05 -2.00 -2.18
C ALA A 181 -0.58 -3.25 -1.51
N SER A 182 0.24 -4.12 -0.97
CA SER A 182 -0.14 -5.44 -0.45
C SER A 182 -0.01 -5.51 1.07
N ARG A 183 -0.50 -6.61 1.65
CA ARG A 183 -0.34 -6.90 3.09
C ARG A 183 0.27 -8.29 3.28
N ILE A 184 1.26 -8.37 4.15
CA ILE A 184 1.90 -9.64 4.54
C ILE A 184 1.70 -9.76 6.06
N VAL A 185 0.87 -10.72 6.49
CA VAL A 185 0.38 -10.77 7.87
C VAL A 185 0.60 -12.17 8.45
N ASP A 186 1.03 -12.26 9.73
CA ASP A 186 1.20 -13.52 10.46
C ASP A 186 2.07 -14.55 9.72
N CYS A 187 3.07 -14.09 8.96
CA CYS A 187 3.96 -14.94 8.17
C CYS A 187 5.29 -15.20 8.87
N SER A 188 5.89 -16.36 8.60
CA SER A 188 7.24 -16.67 9.08
C SER A 188 8.09 -17.29 7.98
N ALA A 189 9.35 -16.89 7.91
CA ALA A 189 10.31 -17.45 6.96
C ALA A 189 11.60 -17.86 7.65
N ASP A 190 11.98 -19.12 7.41
CA ASP A 190 13.32 -19.65 7.64
C ASP A 190 13.92 -19.95 6.26
N ALA A 191 14.81 -19.05 5.78
CA ALA A 191 15.29 -19.11 4.41
C ALA A 191 16.75 -18.68 4.23
N GLU A 192 17.38 -19.23 3.19
CA GLU A 192 18.66 -18.80 2.65
C GLU A 192 18.44 -18.02 1.35
N ILE A 193 18.75 -16.72 1.36
CA ILE A 193 18.66 -15.85 0.18
C ILE A 193 20.07 -15.60 -0.35
N THR A 194 20.31 -15.85 -1.61
CA THR A 194 21.63 -15.62 -2.26
C THR A 194 21.46 -14.78 -3.51
N ILE A 195 22.14 -13.63 -3.55
CA ILE A 195 22.11 -12.70 -4.68
C ILE A 195 23.52 -12.42 -5.22
N PRO A 196 23.71 -12.37 -6.56
CA PRO A 196 25.01 -12.12 -7.17
C PRO A 196 25.42 -10.65 -7.11
N ASP A 197 26.61 -10.33 -7.63
CA ASP A 197 27.15 -8.96 -7.71
C ASP A 197 26.18 -8.02 -8.43
N GLY A 198 26.01 -6.79 -7.90
CA GLY A 198 25.24 -5.70 -8.53
C GLY A 198 23.72 -5.91 -8.51
N THR A 199 23.23 -6.78 -7.67
CA THR A 199 21.79 -6.98 -7.46
C THR A 199 21.26 -6.17 -6.27
N ALA A 200 19.93 -6.14 -6.12
CA ALA A 200 19.27 -5.32 -5.10
C ALA A 200 18.22 -6.11 -4.31
N ASN A 201 17.79 -5.53 -3.20
CA ASN A 201 16.57 -5.82 -2.45
C ASN A 201 16.38 -7.28 -2.04
N ALA A 202 17.18 -7.75 -1.09
CA ALA A 202 17.07 -9.08 -0.51
C ALA A 202 16.69 -9.04 0.97
N GLY A 203 15.61 -9.73 1.33
CA GLY A 203 15.17 -9.93 2.71
C GLY A 203 14.52 -11.29 2.90
N ILE A 204 14.47 -11.80 4.12
CA ILE A 204 14.03 -13.18 4.38
C ILE A 204 12.53 -13.35 4.19
N VAL A 205 11.70 -12.37 4.56
CA VAL A 205 10.25 -12.39 4.32
C VAL A 205 9.92 -11.75 2.98
N GLY A 206 10.39 -10.52 2.74
CA GLY A 206 10.11 -9.76 1.54
C GLY A 206 11.36 -9.17 0.89
N GLY A 207 11.41 -9.12 -0.43
CA GLY A 207 12.49 -8.50 -1.18
C GLY A 207 12.32 -7.00 -1.30
N GLY A 208 11.65 -6.53 -2.34
CA GLY A 208 11.29 -5.13 -2.54
C GLY A 208 9.80 -4.92 -2.30
N LEU A 209 9.48 -4.02 -1.40
CA LEU A 209 8.11 -3.75 -1.00
C LEU A 209 7.79 -2.28 -1.25
N GLU A 210 6.67 -2.00 -1.88
CA GLU A 210 6.16 -0.65 -2.12
C GLU A 210 4.72 -0.55 -1.63
N LEU A 211 4.40 0.47 -0.84
CA LEU A 211 3.09 0.65 -0.23
C LEU A 211 2.55 -0.61 0.47
N THR A 212 3.44 -1.46 0.98
CA THR A 212 3.12 -2.80 1.49
C THR A 212 3.38 -2.87 2.99
N SER A 213 2.40 -3.36 3.74
CA SER A 213 2.48 -3.53 5.20
C SER A 213 2.92 -4.94 5.58
N LEU A 214 3.80 -5.04 6.58
CA LEU A 214 4.17 -6.30 7.24
C LEU A 214 3.71 -6.30 8.69
N VAL A 215 2.89 -7.28 9.05
CA VAL A 215 2.34 -7.38 10.42
C VAL A 215 2.64 -8.76 10.99
N ASN A 216 3.18 -8.82 12.20
CA ASN A 216 3.50 -10.06 12.91
C ASN A 216 4.40 -11.02 12.11
N CYS A 217 5.32 -10.51 11.30
CA CYS A 217 6.18 -11.33 10.48
C CYS A 217 7.50 -11.66 11.19
N THR A 218 7.96 -12.90 11.03
CA THR A 218 9.23 -13.36 11.63
C THR A 218 10.18 -13.91 10.58
N ALA A 219 11.45 -13.57 10.72
CA ALA A 219 12.53 -13.99 9.84
C ALA A 219 13.66 -14.69 10.59
N THR A 220 14.12 -15.82 10.06
CA THR A 220 15.33 -16.55 10.49
C THR A 220 16.12 -16.99 9.26
N GLY A 221 17.43 -17.22 9.38
CA GLY A 221 18.25 -17.74 8.28
C GLY A 221 19.33 -16.79 7.79
N SER A 222 19.51 -16.63 6.48
CA SER A 222 20.61 -15.82 5.96
C SER A 222 20.31 -15.10 4.65
N VAL A 223 20.96 -13.93 4.50
CA VAL A 223 21.07 -13.20 3.24
C VAL A 223 22.55 -13.15 2.85
N THR A 224 22.91 -13.67 1.70
CA THR A 224 24.27 -13.63 1.16
C THR A 224 24.28 -12.84 -0.15
N ALA A 225 24.97 -11.73 -0.15
CA ALA A 225 25.05 -10.81 -1.29
C ALA A 225 26.48 -10.75 -1.85
N GLY A 226 26.58 -10.71 -3.18
CA GLY A 226 27.81 -10.42 -3.89
C GLY A 226 28.26 -8.98 -3.68
N ALA A 227 29.20 -8.51 -4.50
CA ALA A 227 29.72 -7.14 -4.42
C ALA A 227 28.72 -6.12 -5.02
N ASN A 228 28.74 -4.87 -4.51
CA ASN A 228 27.94 -3.75 -5.00
C ASN A 228 26.42 -4.00 -4.99
N CYS A 229 25.93 -4.79 -4.05
CA CYS A 229 24.50 -4.99 -3.80
C CYS A 229 23.97 -3.91 -2.85
N TYR A 230 22.64 -3.71 -2.85
CA TYR A 230 22.01 -2.76 -1.94
C TYR A 230 20.61 -3.24 -1.51
N GLY A 231 20.10 -2.68 -0.41
CA GLY A 231 18.82 -3.08 0.12
C GLY A 231 18.84 -4.50 0.70
N LEU A 232 19.65 -4.72 1.75
CA LEU A 232 19.81 -6.03 2.38
C LEU A 232 19.23 -5.99 3.80
N GLY A 233 18.19 -6.76 4.06
CA GLY A 233 17.52 -6.75 5.35
C GLY A 233 17.23 -8.12 5.93
N GLY A 234 17.09 -8.18 7.25
CA GLY A 234 16.72 -9.40 7.94
C GLY A 234 15.28 -9.83 7.65
N VAL A 235 14.35 -8.89 7.59
CA VAL A 235 12.93 -9.16 7.26
C VAL A 235 12.64 -8.75 5.83
N SER A 236 12.96 -7.51 5.45
CA SER A 236 12.70 -6.97 4.10
C SER A 236 13.99 -6.38 3.51
N GLY A 237 14.19 -6.56 2.23
CA GLY A 237 15.33 -5.97 1.51
C GLY A 237 15.18 -4.46 1.43
N CYS A 238 14.07 -3.99 0.97
CA CYS A 238 13.80 -2.57 0.93
C CYS A 238 12.31 -2.28 0.97
N GLY A 239 12.00 -1.07 1.40
CA GLY A 239 10.70 -0.46 1.43
C GLY A 239 10.66 0.85 0.68
N PHE A 240 9.76 1.00 -0.29
CA PHE A 240 9.50 2.22 -1.04
C PHE A 240 8.10 2.75 -0.71
N GLY A 241 8.03 3.99 -0.22
CA GLY A 241 6.76 4.61 0.10
C GLY A 241 6.31 4.36 1.55
N ALA A 242 5.05 4.62 1.82
CA ALA A 242 4.47 4.48 3.15
C ALA A 242 4.24 3.01 3.50
N GLU A 243 5.16 2.43 4.23
CA GLU A 243 5.10 1.05 4.68
C GLU A 243 5.03 0.97 6.18
N GLU A 244 4.24 0.04 6.67
CA GLU A 244 4.16 -0.28 8.09
C GLU A 244 4.78 -1.64 8.37
N PHE A 245 5.73 -1.66 9.30
CA PHE A 245 6.24 -2.86 9.91
C PHE A 245 5.73 -2.92 11.35
N THR A 246 4.78 -3.78 11.63
CA THR A 246 4.21 -3.93 12.97
C THR A 246 4.56 -5.29 13.55
N ASN A 247 5.17 -5.31 14.75
CA ASN A 247 5.56 -6.53 15.45
C ASN A 247 6.37 -7.51 14.59
N CYS A 248 7.23 -6.97 13.71
CA CYS A 248 8.11 -7.78 12.86
C CYS A 248 9.40 -8.12 13.60
N LYS A 249 9.88 -9.34 13.45
CA LYS A 249 11.06 -9.82 14.17
C LYS A 249 12.06 -10.49 13.24
N ALA A 250 13.33 -10.07 13.32
CA ALA A 250 14.47 -10.82 12.81
C ALA A 250 15.17 -11.53 13.97
N SER A 251 15.32 -12.84 13.91
CA SER A 251 15.97 -13.65 14.94
C SER A 251 16.97 -14.62 14.34
N ASP A 252 18.18 -14.68 14.89
CA ASP A 252 19.21 -15.60 14.41
C ASP A 252 19.47 -15.45 12.88
N VAL A 253 19.55 -14.22 12.41
CA VAL A 253 19.78 -13.88 11.00
C VAL A 253 21.23 -13.52 10.76
N THR A 254 21.82 -14.03 9.67
CA THR A 254 23.14 -13.61 9.20
C THR A 254 23.03 -12.93 7.84
N ILE A 255 23.48 -11.67 7.76
CA ILE A 255 23.60 -10.95 6.49
C ILE A 255 25.06 -10.86 6.12
N THR A 256 25.46 -11.51 5.03
CA THR A 256 26.83 -11.45 4.51
C THR A 256 26.85 -10.60 3.24
N ALA A 257 27.46 -9.42 3.31
CA ALA A 257 27.50 -8.46 2.22
C ALA A 257 28.90 -8.42 1.60
N GLY A 258 28.98 -8.50 0.28
CA GLY A 258 30.22 -8.33 -0.48
C GLY A 258 30.73 -6.89 -0.44
N ALA A 259 31.89 -6.65 -1.04
CA ALA A 259 32.49 -5.31 -1.09
C ALA A 259 31.61 -4.31 -1.84
N GLY A 260 31.47 -3.09 -1.30
CA GLY A 260 30.68 -2.02 -1.92
C GLY A 260 29.17 -2.14 -1.73
N CYS A 261 28.68 -3.07 -0.90
CA CYS A 261 27.27 -3.15 -0.54
C CYS A 261 26.87 -2.01 0.40
N TYR A 262 25.64 -1.52 0.27
CA TYR A 262 25.10 -0.43 1.09
C TYR A 262 23.60 -0.65 1.38
N TRP A 263 23.01 0.15 2.28
CA TRP A 263 21.65 -0.03 2.79
C TRP A 263 21.42 -1.44 3.35
N ILE A 264 22.07 -1.70 4.46
CA ILE A 264 22.03 -2.98 5.16
C ILE A 264 21.40 -2.76 6.54
N GLY A 265 20.39 -3.50 6.90
CA GLY A 265 19.68 -3.35 8.17
C GLY A 265 19.23 -4.66 8.77
N SER A 266 19.03 -4.67 10.09
CA SER A 266 18.59 -5.86 10.81
C SER A 266 17.12 -6.24 10.53
N ILE A 267 16.25 -5.27 10.28
CA ILE A 267 14.87 -5.50 9.86
C ILE A 267 14.72 -5.21 8.37
N THR A 268 15.05 -4.00 7.92
CA THR A 268 15.00 -3.64 6.50
C THR A 268 16.32 -3.05 6.04
N GLY A 269 16.71 -3.31 4.82
CA GLY A 269 17.89 -2.75 4.21
C GLY A 269 17.73 -1.28 3.89
N TYR A 270 16.62 -0.88 3.34
CA TYR A 270 16.26 0.50 3.05
C TYR A 270 14.86 0.81 3.53
N ALA A 271 14.69 1.94 4.19
CA ALA A 271 13.40 2.42 4.66
C ALA A 271 13.20 3.87 4.25
N GLY A 272 12.08 4.17 3.63
CA GLY A 272 11.72 5.51 3.21
C GLY A 272 11.57 5.65 1.70
N GLY A 273 10.75 6.59 1.27
CA GLY A 273 10.45 6.87 -0.11
C GLY A 273 11.21 8.07 -0.64
N TYR A 274 11.45 8.05 -1.92
CA TYR A 274 11.90 9.18 -2.73
C TYR A 274 11.08 10.46 -2.46
N GLU A 275 9.88 10.28 -1.94
CA GLU A 275 8.82 11.26 -1.98
C GLU A 275 8.46 11.82 -0.60
N ALA A 276 8.92 11.18 0.47
CA ALA A 276 8.60 11.64 1.83
C ALA A 276 9.00 13.09 2.11
N GLN A 277 10.11 13.55 1.53
CA GLN A 277 10.58 14.94 1.69
C GLN A 277 10.04 15.90 0.62
N GLU A 278 9.79 15.41 -0.59
CA GLU A 278 9.37 16.25 -1.70
C GLU A 278 7.84 16.46 -1.73
N TYR A 279 7.08 15.47 -1.24
CA TYR A 279 5.62 15.44 -1.38
C TYR A 279 4.85 15.23 -0.07
N GLY A 280 5.55 15.14 1.08
CA GLY A 280 4.91 14.95 2.38
C GLY A 280 4.25 13.58 2.56
N THR A 281 4.69 12.57 1.79
CA THR A 281 4.22 11.20 1.96
C THR A 281 4.69 10.65 3.31
N PRO A 282 3.91 9.76 3.95
CA PRO A 282 4.29 9.16 5.21
C PRO A 282 5.62 8.42 5.10
N VAL A 283 6.36 8.50 6.16
CA VAL A 283 7.61 7.77 6.33
C VAL A 283 7.31 6.33 6.72
N THR A 284 8.22 5.41 6.41
CA THR A 284 8.14 4.03 6.89
C THR A 284 8.06 4.00 8.43
N VAL A 285 7.09 3.28 8.96
CA VAL A 285 6.84 3.18 10.40
C VAL A 285 7.16 1.78 10.90
N PHE A 286 7.98 1.68 11.94
CA PHE A 286 8.29 0.43 12.64
C PHE A 286 7.65 0.48 14.02
N THR A 287 6.63 -0.35 14.26
CA THR A 287 5.94 -0.46 15.55
C THR A 287 6.26 -1.82 16.18
N ASP A 288 6.78 -1.83 17.40
CA ASP A 288 7.12 -3.04 18.17
C ASP A 288 8.01 -4.04 17.42
N CYS A 289 8.78 -3.59 16.46
CA CYS A 289 9.71 -4.43 15.73
C CYS A 289 10.97 -4.72 16.56
N SER A 290 11.57 -5.89 16.37
CA SER A 290 12.75 -6.28 17.11
C SER A 290 13.73 -7.10 16.29
N ALA A 291 15.02 -6.95 16.59
CA ALA A 291 16.10 -7.74 16.04
C ALA A 291 16.88 -8.42 17.16
N GLU A 292 17.04 -9.74 17.09
CA GLU A 292 17.73 -10.54 18.09
C GLU A 292 18.73 -11.48 17.43
N ASN A 293 19.99 -11.45 17.84
CA ASN A 293 21.08 -12.26 17.27
C ASN A 293 21.23 -12.05 15.74
N VAL A 294 21.09 -10.81 15.28
CA VAL A 294 21.34 -10.49 13.87
C VAL A 294 22.83 -10.15 13.69
N ASN A 295 23.49 -10.87 12.82
CA ASN A 295 24.90 -10.70 12.51
C ASN A 295 25.07 -10.15 11.09
N ILE A 296 25.63 -8.94 10.96
CA ILE A 296 25.92 -8.30 9.66
C ILE A 296 27.42 -8.37 9.43
N VAL A 297 27.83 -9.14 8.43
CA VAL A 297 29.24 -9.32 8.02
C VAL A 297 29.46 -8.64 6.68
N GLN A 298 30.39 -7.70 6.63
CA GLN A 298 30.73 -7.00 5.40
C GLN A 298 32.17 -7.27 4.96
N ALA A 299 32.38 -7.59 3.69
CA ALA A 299 33.69 -7.97 3.15
C ALA A 299 34.70 -6.82 3.02
N CYS A 300 34.35 -5.57 3.38
CA CYS A 300 35.24 -4.42 3.32
C CYS A 300 36.22 -4.34 4.50
N GLY A 301 36.27 -5.30 5.43
CA GLY A 301 37.23 -5.40 6.52
C GLY A 301 36.98 -4.48 7.72
N GLU A 302 35.84 -3.85 7.81
CA GLU A 302 35.37 -3.21 9.04
C GLU A 302 34.71 -4.25 9.91
N GLU A 303 35.20 -4.40 11.14
CA GLU A 303 34.67 -5.33 12.12
C GLU A 303 33.26 -4.90 12.51
N ASP A 304 32.33 -5.83 12.40
CA ASP A 304 31.01 -5.82 13.02
C ASP A 304 30.22 -4.51 12.90
N LEU A 305 29.68 -4.24 11.73
CA LEU A 305 28.59 -3.29 11.62
C LEU A 305 27.33 -3.89 12.23
N VAL A 306 27.38 -4.12 13.53
CA VAL A 306 26.20 -4.45 14.32
C VAL A 306 25.33 -3.21 14.35
N GLY A 307 24.46 -3.06 13.36
CA GLY A 307 23.44 -2.05 13.40
C GLY A 307 22.49 -2.37 14.56
N ALA A 308 22.68 -1.67 15.67
CA ALA A 308 21.68 -1.63 16.74
C ALA A 308 20.45 -0.83 16.28
N GLY A 309 20.06 -0.98 15.02
CA GLY A 309 18.97 -0.25 14.42
C GLY A 309 18.30 -1.06 13.31
N PHE A 310 17.11 -0.68 13.00
CA PHE A 310 16.32 -1.29 11.93
C PHE A 310 16.93 -1.03 10.56
N TYR A 311 17.71 0.04 10.45
CA TYR A 311 18.44 0.49 9.28
C TYR A 311 19.80 1.09 9.69
N ASN A 312 20.86 0.90 8.89
CA ASN A 312 22.17 1.46 9.17
C ASN A 312 22.56 2.57 8.16
N GLU A 313 22.06 3.77 8.40
CA GLU A 313 22.37 4.96 7.60
C GLU A 313 23.86 5.30 7.58
N THR A 314 24.56 5.06 8.69
CA THR A 314 26.00 5.35 8.81
C THR A 314 26.81 4.53 7.82
N VAL A 315 26.44 3.28 7.55
CA VAL A 315 27.10 2.43 6.56
C VAL A 315 26.86 2.93 5.14
N ALA A 316 25.61 3.26 4.81
CA ALA A 316 25.27 3.80 3.51
C ALA A 316 26.04 5.10 3.21
N GLN A 317 26.15 6.00 4.17
CA GLN A 317 26.92 7.23 4.06
C GLN A 317 28.43 6.99 3.95
N ALA A 318 28.99 6.07 4.74
CA ALA A 318 30.40 5.73 4.72
C ALA A 318 30.87 5.11 3.39
N LEU A 319 29.99 4.36 2.73
CA LEU A 319 30.26 3.71 1.45
C LEU A 319 29.95 4.59 0.23
N GLY A 320 29.42 5.81 0.44
CA GLY A 320 29.08 6.74 -0.64
C GLY A 320 27.93 6.20 -1.49
N ALA A 321 26.84 5.84 -0.83
CA ALA A 321 25.62 5.39 -1.50
C ALA A 321 25.26 6.34 -2.67
N PRO A 322 24.93 5.82 -3.85
CA PRO A 322 24.73 6.64 -5.05
C PRO A 322 23.52 7.57 -4.98
N PHE A 323 22.69 7.44 -3.95
CA PHE A 323 21.52 8.26 -3.73
C PHE A 323 21.71 9.17 -2.52
N ASP A 324 21.75 10.48 -2.76
CA ASP A 324 21.89 11.55 -1.74
C ASP A 324 20.63 11.72 -0.86
N GLN A 325 19.77 10.70 -0.75
CA GLN A 325 18.51 10.85 -0.06
C GLN A 325 18.58 10.29 1.36
N PRO A 326 18.27 11.10 2.37
CA PRO A 326 18.14 10.60 3.72
C PRO A 326 16.93 9.65 3.81
N THR A 327 17.18 8.49 4.36
CA THR A 327 16.10 7.61 4.78
C THR A 327 15.40 8.24 5.98
N VAL A 328 14.09 8.36 5.87
CA VAL A 328 13.25 8.87 6.97
C VAL A 328 12.34 7.74 7.42
N TYR A 329 12.52 7.31 8.65
CA TYR A 329 11.69 6.27 9.26
C TYR A 329 11.37 6.61 10.71
N VAL A 330 10.31 6.03 11.22
CA VAL A 330 9.84 6.19 12.60
C VAL A 330 9.88 4.85 13.32
N ILE A 331 10.47 4.81 14.51
CA ILE A 331 10.43 3.65 15.39
C ILE A 331 9.45 3.94 16.52
N ARG A 332 8.50 3.06 16.71
CA ARG A 332 7.53 3.10 17.80
C ARG A 332 7.68 1.87 18.69
N ASP A 333 7.57 2.08 19.96
CA ASP A 333 7.45 1.03 20.97
C ASP A 333 6.13 1.28 21.72
N SER A 334 5.19 0.36 21.61
CA SER A 334 3.89 0.48 22.29
C SER A 334 4.01 0.57 23.83
N ALA A 335 5.17 0.21 24.38
CA ALA A 335 5.50 0.31 25.80
C ALA A 335 6.29 1.57 26.17
N ALA A 336 6.78 2.38 25.19
CA ALA A 336 7.56 3.58 25.42
C ALA A 336 6.70 4.85 25.30
N GLU A 337 6.97 5.83 26.15
CA GLU A 337 6.45 7.20 25.98
C GLU A 337 6.93 7.77 24.63
N GLU A 338 6.05 8.46 23.94
CA GLU A 338 6.23 9.10 22.62
C GLU A 338 7.66 9.59 22.33
N VAL A 339 8.28 9.02 21.31
CA VAL A 339 9.47 9.62 20.71
C VAL A 339 9.00 10.78 19.82
N ASN A 340 9.38 11.99 20.17
CA ASN A 340 9.06 13.20 19.41
C ASN A 340 9.92 13.24 18.13
N ASP A 341 9.46 12.65 17.05
CA ASP A 341 10.14 12.53 15.76
C ASP A 341 9.75 13.62 14.75
N GLY A 342 9.02 14.62 15.20
CA GLY A 342 8.46 15.66 14.34
C GLY A 342 7.08 15.32 13.73
N THR A 343 6.64 14.07 13.77
CA THR A 343 5.34 13.66 13.21
C THR A 343 4.18 14.27 13.99
N ALA A 344 4.27 14.29 15.31
CA ALA A 344 3.29 14.98 16.14
C ALA A 344 3.25 16.49 15.82
N ALA A 345 4.42 17.11 15.63
CA ALA A 345 4.51 18.52 15.24
C ALA A 345 3.94 18.78 13.82
N ALA A 346 4.13 17.84 12.89
CA ALA A 346 3.53 17.93 11.56
C ALA A 346 2.00 17.76 11.61
N ALA A 347 1.50 16.85 12.43
CA ALA A 347 0.07 16.67 12.66
C ALA A 347 -0.57 17.90 13.35
N GLU A 348 0.08 18.44 14.38
CA GLU A 348 -0.37 19.70 15.01
C GLU A 348 -0.37 20.85 13.99
N LYS A 349 0.68 20.93 13.16
CA LYS A 349 0.76 21.91 12.08
C LYS A 349 -0.36 21.77 11.06
N LEU A 350 -0.76 20.54 10.71
CA LEU A 350 -1.88 20.31 9.81
C LEU A 350 -3.19 20.87 10.40
N LEU A 351 -3.47 20.63 11.70
CA LEU A 351 -4.65 21.22 12.37
C LEU A 351 -4.64 22.75 12.35
N GLU A 352 -3.46 23.39 12.50
CA GLU A 352 -3.33 24.83 12.33
C GLU A 352 -3.61 25.27 10.89
N ASP A 353 -3.05 24.56 9.89
CA ASP A 353 -3.16 24.90 8.47
C ASP A 353 -4.58 24.73 7.91
N VAL A 354 -5.38 23.83 8.48
CA VAL A 354 -6.79 23.68 8.14
C VAL A 354 -7.73 24.53 9.00
N SER A 355 -7.22 25.41 9.88
CA SER A 355 -8.07 26.28 10.70
C SER A 355 -9.06 27.07 9.85
N GLY A 356 -10.36 26.96 10.18
CA GLY A 356 -11.42 27.63 9.46
C GLY A 356 -12.78 26.95 9.63
N THR A 357 -13.80 27.54 9.01
CA THR A 357 -15.14 26.96 8.92
C THR A 357 -15.36 26.44 7.51
N TYR A 358 -15.82 25.20 7.39
CA TYR A 358 -15.95 24.51 6.12
C TYR A 358 -17.40 24.11 5.84
N ASP A 359 -17.85 24.41 4.63
CA ASP A 359 -19.02 23.81 4.01
C ASP A 359 -18.61 22.52 3.29
N ALA A 360 -19.54 21.58 3.10
CA ALA A 360 -19.28 20.41 2.28
C ALA A 360 -18.92 20.83 0.84
N LEU A 361 -17.81 20.31 0.31
CA LEU A 361 -17.20 20.77 -0.93
C LEU A 361 -18.12 20.63 -2.15
N PHE A 362 -18.58 19.43 -2.43
CA PHE A 362 -19.27 19.14 -3.69
C PHE A 362 -20.63 19.85 -3.84
N PRO A 363 -21.49 19.97 -2.82
CA PRO A 363 -22.70 20.78 -2.93
C PRO A 363 -22.43 22.23 -3.30
N VAL A 364 -21.27 22.76 -2.89
CA VAL A 364 -20.85 24.12 -3.24
C VAL A 364 -20.40 24.18 -4.68
N ILE A 365 -19.37 23.44 -5.06
CA ILE A 365 -18.72 23.59 -6.37
C ILE A 365 -19.58 23.10 -7.54
N THR A 366 -20.52 22.18 -7.32
CA THR A 366 -21.47 21.73 -8.35
C THR A 366 -22.66 22.66 -8.54
N GLY A 367 -22.75 23.73 -7.71
CA GLY A 367 -23.79 24.76 -7.83
C GLY A 367 -23.80 25.45 -9.21
N PRO A 368 -24.97 25.95 -9.66
CA PRO A 368 -25.12 26.52 -11.00
C PRO A 368 -24.31 27.81 -11.21
N ASP A 369 -23.91 28.48 -10.14
CA ASP A 369 -23.10 29.70 -10.22
C ASP A 369 -21.70 29.44 -10.77
N TYR A 370 -21.23 28.18 -10.73
CA TYR A 370 -19.91 27.77 -11.17
C TYR A 370 -19.89 26.95 -12.47
N ASP A 371 -21.03 26.82 -13.18
CA ASP A 371 -21.14 26.05 -14.41
C ASP A 371 -20.12 26.48 -15.47
N GLN A 372 -19.84 27.79 -15.58
CA GLN A 372 -18.86 28.29 -16.54
C GLN A 372 -17.43 27.90 -16.14
N ILE A 373 -17.11 27.85 -14.85
CA ILE A 373 -15.79 27.43 -14.37
C ILE A 373 -15.56 25.96 -14.72
N TRP A 374 -16.55 25.09 -14.51
CA TRP A 374 -16.48 23.69 -14.91
C TRP A 374 -16.21 23.51 -16.41
N LEU A 375 -16.91 24.28 -17.24
CA LEU A 375 -16.69 24.25 -18.70
C LEU A 375 -15.29 24.72 -19.08
N ASP A 376 -14.81 25.82 -18.50
CA ASP A 376 -13.48 26.37 -18.75
C ASP A 376 -12.38 25.38 -18.32
N SER A 377 -12.53 24.78 -17.13
CA SER A 377 -11.56 23.82 -16.58
C SER A 377 -11.50 22.53 -17.38
N CYS A 378 -12.65 21.95 -17.75
CA CYS A 378 -12.69 20.77 -18.62
C CYS A 378 -12.14 21.07 -20.04
N ALA A 379 -12.40 22.30 -20.57
CA ALA A 379 -11.86 22.70 -21.85
C ALA A 379 -10.34 22.87 -21.85
N ALA A 380 -9.78 23.29 -20.71
CA ALA A 380 -8.33 23.40 -20.55
C ALA A 380 -7.63 22.03 -20.63
N VAL A 381 -8.31 20.94 -20.26
CA VAL A 381 -7.76 19.58 -20.28
C VAL A 381 -8.10 18.86 -21.59
N LEU A 382 -9.36 18.86 -22.02
CA LEU A 382 -9.87 18.04 -23.14
C LEU A 382 -10.21 18.82 -24.40
N GLY A 383 -10.15 20.15 -24.37
CA GLY A 383 -10.60 21.05 -25.44
C GLY A 383 -12.10 21.33 -25.44
N ASP A 384 -12.50 22.38 -26.17
CA ASP A 384 -13.87 22.95 -26.16
C ASP A 384 -14.96 21.96 -26.58
N GLU A 385 -14.64 21.00 -27.45
CA GLU A 385 -15.62 20.05 -27.99
C GLU A 385 -16.05 19.00 -26.94
N ALA A 386 -15.11 18.50 -26.16
CA ALA A 386 -15.36 17.48 -25.12
C ALA A 386 -15.83 18.08 -23.77
N ALA A 387 -15.48 19.34 -23.49
CA ALA A 387 -15.71 19.98 -22.21
C ALA A 387 -17.16 19.89 -21.68
N PRO A 388 -18.23 20.12 -22.49
CA PRO A 388 -19.59 20.07 -21.96
C PRO A 388 -19.99 18.69 -21.41
N ALA A 389 -19.61 17.63 -22.12
CA ALA A 389 -19.92 16.27 -21.70
C ALA A 389 -19.09 15.87 -20.45
N ALA A 390 -17.80 16.23 -20.42
CA ALA A 390 -16.93 16.00 -19.28
C ALA A 390 -17.41 16.73 -18.03
N ALA A 391 -17.75 18.01 -18.13
CA ALA A 391 -18.26 18.80 -17.02
C ALA A 391 -19.58 18.21 -16.46
N GLU A 392 -20.49 17.76 -17.33
CA GLU A 392 -21.73 17.11 -16.91
C GLU A 392 -21.44 15.79 -16.16
N ALA A 393 -20.54 14.96 -16.71
CA ALA A 393 -20.18 13.67 -16.12
C ALA A 393 -19.49 13.85 -14.76
N LEU A 394 -18.50 14.73 -14.64
CA LEU A 394 -17.80 14.97 -13.38
C LEU A 394 -18.74 15.56 -12.31
N LYS A 395 -19.57 16.55 -12.66
CA LYS A 395 -20.57 17.08 -11.73
C LYS A 395 -21.58 16.02 -11.29
N ALA A 396 -21.95 15.08 -12.16
CA ALA A 396 -22.84 13.99 -11.81
C ALA A 396 -22.14 13.02 -10.83
N ALA A 397 -20.85 12.71 -11.03
CA ALA A 397 -20.06 11.88 -10.13
C ALA A 397 -19.91 12.50 -8.72
N CYS A 398 -19.92 13.83 -8.61
CA CYS A 398 -19.82 14.55 -7.33
C CYS A 398 -21.12 14.57 -6.49
N ASN A 399 -22.18 13.90 -6.90
CA ASN A 399 -23.47 13.91 -6.20
C ASN A 399 -23.73 12.64 -5.36
N GLY A 400 -22.69 11.87 -5.04
CA GLY A 400 -22.78 10.72 -4.16
C GLY A 400 -23.22 11.14 -2.74
N THR A 401 -24.13 10.36 -2.15
CA THR A 401 -24.71 10.65 -0.82
C THR A 401 -24.88 9.42 0.05
N ILE A 402 -24.29 8.29 -0.36
CA ILE A 402 -24.38 7.01 0.34
C ILE A 402 -23.01 6.59 0.90
N TYR A 403 -23.00 5.78 1.93
CA TYR A 403 -21.77 5.25 2.53
C TYR A 403 -22.06 3.93 3.29
N GLY A 404 -21.01 3.25 3.70
CA GLY A 404 -21.12 1.99 4.43
C GLY A 404 -21.82 0.90 3.61
N GLN A 405 -22.68 0.12 4.23
CA GLN A 405 -23.34 -1.01 3.58
C GLN A 405 -24.15 -0.60 2.34
N GLU A 406 -24.79 0.58 2.34
CA GLU A 406 -25.53 1.08 1.17
C GLU A 406 -24.61 1.34 -0.02
N ALA A 407 -23.42 1.89 0.22
CA ALA A 407 -22.43 2.10 -0.83
C ALA A 407 -21.78 0.77 -1.29
N ILE A 408 -21.51 -0.14 -0.36
CA ILE A 408 -21.06 -1.50 -0.71
C ILE A 408 -22.09 -2.19 -1.62
N ASP A 409 -23.37 -2.11 -1.27
CA ASP A 409 -24.46 -2.71 -2.06
C ASP A 409 -24.63 -2.02 -3.44
N ALA A 410 -24.29 -0.72 -3.54
CA ALA A 410 -24.44 0.05 -4.77
C ALA A 410 -23.22 -0.04 -5.70
N TYR A 411 -22.01 -0.10 -5.15
CA TYR A 411 -20.77 0.01 -5.90
C TYR A 411 -19.93 -1.27 -5.90
N GLY A 412 -20.14 -2.16 -4.94
CA GLY A 412 -19.29 -3.34 -4.73
C GLY A 412 -19.29 -4.33 -5.89
N ASP A 413 -20.29 -4.32 -6.77
CA ASP A 413 -20.31 -5.14 -7.98
C ASP A 413 -19.68 -4.46 -9.22
N GLY A 414 -19.19 -3.24 -9.08
CA GLY A 414 -18.56 -2.48 -10.16
C GLY A 414 -19.51 -2.07 -11.31
N SER A 415 -20.81 -2.41 -11.24
CA SER A 415 -21.76 -2.18 -12.34
C SER A 415 -22.15 -0.71 -12.51
N ASN A 416 -22.01 0.09 -11.45
CA ASN A 416 -22.46 1.47 -11.38
C ASN A 416 -21.32 2.42 -11.09
N GLY A 417 -20.14 2.31 -11.35
CA GLY A 417 -19.04 3.21 -11.01
C GLY A 417 -19.24 3.95 -9.67
N ALA A 418 -18.28 3.95 -8.80
CA ALA A 418 -18.37 4.68 -7.54
C ALA A 418 -18.56 6.18 -7.80
N GLN A 419 -19.32 6.84 -6.92
CA GLN A 419 -19.46 8.29 -6.89
C GLN A 419 -18.60 8.86 -5.76
N PHE A 420 -18.31 10.14 -5.82
CA PHE A 420 -17.65 10.84 -4.72
C PHE A 420 -18.68 11.13 -3.62
N ASP A 421 -18.72 10.28 -2.59
CA ASP A 421 -19.60 10.40 -1.43
C ASP A 421 -18.92 11.21 -0.32
N CYS A 422 -18.80 12.53 -0.54
CA CYS A 422 -17.97 13.43 0.27
C CYS A 422 -18.81 14.34 1.18
N LEU A 423 -19.93 13.87 1.65
CA LEU A 423 -20.82 14.64 2.53
C LEU A 423 -20.34 14.61 3.99
N PHE A 424 -20.83 15.56 4.78
CA PHE A 424 -20.72 15.47 6.23
C PHE A 424 -21.84 14.60 6.79
N ILE A 425 -21.49 13.58 7.58
CA ILE A 425 -22.43 12.61 8.13
C ILE A 425 -22.70 12.91 9.61
N ASN A 426 -23.72 12.29 10.20
CA ASN A 426 -24.09 12.40 11.62
C ASN A 426 -24.52 13.79 12.09
N GLY A 427 -24.97 14.65 11.15
CA GLY A 427 -25.70 15.88 11.46
C GLY A 427 -25.03 17.23 11.26
N PRO A 428 -23.70 17.38 11.20
CA PRO A 428 -23.11 18.66 10.86
C PRO A 428 -23.45 19.11 9.43
N ALA A 429 -23.73 20.39 9.26
CA ALA A 429 -23.75 21.08 7.97
C ALA A 429 -22.44 21.83 7.73
N GLN A 430 -21.73 22.18 8.80
CA GLN A 430 -20.41 22.78 8.77
C GLN A 430 -19.48 22.12 9.76
N ILE A 431 -18.20 21.97 9.41
CA ILE A 431 -17.12 21.57 10.30
C ILE A 431 -16.22 22.79 10.55
N VAL A 432 -15.83 22.98 11.79
CA VAL A 432 -14.99 24.11 12.23
C VAL A 432 -13.72 23.55 12.87
N PHE A 433 -12.58 23.92 12.33
CA PHE A 433 -11.27 23.64 12.91
C PHE A 433 -10.74 24.92 13.57
N GLU A 434 -10.42 24.86 14.86
CA GLU A 434 -9.84 25.95 15.65
C GLU A 434 -8.67 25.39 16.46
N ASP A 435 -7.46 25.42 15.89
CA ASP A 435 -6.29 24.73 16.45
C ASP A 435 -6.61 23.24 16.74
N GLN A 436 -6.46 22.81 17.96
CA GLN A 436 -6.75 21.41 18.37
C GLN A 436 -8.24 21.13 18.60
N LYS A 437 -9.10 22.10 18.42
CA LYS A 437 -10.53 21.95 18.64
C LYS A 437 -11.27 21.76 17.32
N ILE A 438 -12.05 20.69 17.22
CA ILE A 438 -12.93 20.45 16.08
C ILE A 438 -14.39 20.49 16.55
N SER A 439 -15.22 21.21 15.80
CA SER A 439 -16.65 21.39 16.11
C SER A 439 -17.50 21.17 14.87
N GLY A 440 -18.74 20.76 15.05
CA GLY A 440 -19.74 20.66 14.00
C GLY A 440 -20.96 21.52 14.29
N LEU A 441 -21.44 22.24 13.29
CA LEU A 441 -22.66 23.04 13.35
C LEU A 441 -23.71 22.47 12.41
N ASP A 442 -24.98 22.44 12.83
CA ASP A 442 -26.09 22.07 11.95
C ASP A 442 -26.50 23.22 11.00
N GLU A 443 -27.48 22.97 10.13
CA GLU A 443 -28.02 23.99 9.17
C GLU A 443 -28.56 25.24 9.84
N THR A 444 -28.87 25.20 11.14
CA THR A 444 -29.35 26.38 11.91
C THR A 444 -28.21 27.12 12.61
N GLY A 445 -26.97 26.58 12.54
CA GLY A 445 -25.82 27.09 13.26
C GLY A 445 -25.76 26.62 14.72
N ALA A 446 -26.58 25.65 15.10
CA ALA A 446 -26.50 25.06 16.44
C ALA A 446 -25.37 24.01 16.52
N MET A 447 -24.73 23.96 17.69
CA MET A 447 -23.61 23.01 17.94
C MET A 447 -24.11 21.57 17.94
N VAL A 448 -23.56 20.73 17.07
CA VAL A 448 -23.75 19.28 17.03
C VAL A 448 -22.75 18.58 17.95
N PHE A 449 -21.48 18.94 17.84
CA PHE A 449 -20.40 18.49 18.70
C PHE A 449 -19.31 19.57 18.81
N SER A 450 -18.48 19.49 19.83
CA SER A 450 -17.30 20.35 20.00
C SER A 450 -16.36 19.70 21.00
N HIS A 451 -15.20 19.23 20.53
CA HIS A 451 -14.21 18.51 21.34
C HIS A 451 -12.80 18.99 21.04
N GLU A 452 -11.89 18.79 21.99
CA GLU A 452 -10.46 18.96 21.77
C GLU A 452 -9.86 17.63 21.35
N TYR A 453 -8.96 17.65 20.36
CA TYR A 453 -8.34 16.47 19.78
C TYR A 453 -6.83 16.55 19.94
N SER A 454 -6.24 15.40 20.18
CA SER A 454 -4.80 15.20 20.18
C SER A 454 -4.43 14.19 19.10
N PHE A 455 -3.26 14.37 18.51
CA PHE A 455 -2.67 13.43 17.57
C PHE A 455 -2.50 12.06 18.23
N VAL A 456 -2.83 11.02 17.49
CA VAL A 456 -2.63 9.62 17.92
C VAL A 456 -1.47 9.02 17.15
N GLU A 457 -1.59 8.96 15.82
CA GLU A 457 -0.62 8.32 14.94
C GLU A 457 -0.83 8.74 13.48
N PRO A 458 0.16 8.61 12.61
CA PRO A 458 -0.07 8.57 11.17
C PRO A 458 -0.90 7.34 10.84
N ALA A 459 -1.80 7.46 9.91
CA ALA A 459 -2.67 6.37 9.50
C ALA A 459 -2.93 6.43 7.98
N SER A 460 -3.48 5.37 7.42
CA SER A 460 -3.75 5.31 5.99
C SER A 460 -5.08 4.61 5.71
N ILE A 461 -5.94 5.25 4.91
CA ILE A 461 -7.15 4.59 4.42
C ILE A 461 -6.74 3.63 3.31
N ALA A 462 -7.03 2.34 3.50
CA ALA A 462 -6.71 1.25 2.57
C ALA A 462 -5.22 1.16 2.17
N GLY A 463 -4.30 1.71 2.98
CA GLY A 463 -2.88 1.78 2.65
C GLY A 463 -2.52 2.79 1.56
N MET A 464 -3.46 3.62 1.09
CA MET A 464 -3.30 4.50 -0.06
C MET A 464 -3.44 5.99 0.27
N MET A 465 -4.41 6.36 1.09
CA MET A 465 -4.67 7.76 1.46
C MET A 465 -4.09 8.02 2.85
N ASN A 466 -2.91 8.57 2.86
CA ASN A 466 -2.11 8.77 4.08
C ASN A 466 -2.45 10.10 4.76
N GLY A 467 -2.51 10.07 6.09
CA GLY A 467 -2.83 11.23 6.88
C GLY A 467 -2.56 11.02 8.37
N TYR A 468 -3.23 11.79 9.19
CA TYR A 468 -3.04 11.77 10.65
C TYR A 468 -4.34 11.46 11.36
N LEU A 469 -4.28 10.51 12.31
CA LEU A 469 -5.38 10.16 13.19
C LEU A 469 -5.31 11.01 14.47
N TYR A 470 -6.44 11.60 14.82
CA TYR A 470 -6.62 12.37 16.06
C TYR A 470 -7.73 11.76 16.89
N ARG A 471 -7.65 11.94 18.21
CA ARG A 471 -8.64 11.41 19.16
C ARG A 471 -8.99 12.46 20.21
N THR A 472 -10.25 12.48 20.60
CA THR A 472 -10.70 13.17 21.83
C THR A 472 -10.86 12.20 22.98
N GLU A 473 -10.55 12.66 24.19
CA GLU A 473 -10.78 11.90 25.43
C GLU A 473 -12.20 12.07 25.98
N ASP A 474 -13.03 12.92 25.36
CA ASP A 474 -14.39 13.16 25.81
C ASP A 474 -15.26 11.90 25.67
N ALA A 475 -15.90 11.51 26.77
CA ALA A 475 -16.66 10.25 26.82
C ALA A 475 -17.97 10.29 26.03
N ASP A 476 -18.46 11.49 25.69
CA ASP A 476 -19.71 11.74 24.96
C ASP A 476 -19.51 12.04 23.48
N ALA A 477 -18.28 11.86 22.96
CA ALA A 477 -17.95 12.18 21.58
C ALA A 477 -18.68 11.30 20.54
N GLY A 478 -19.07 10.05 20.90
CA GLY A 478 -19.82 9.18 19.98
C GLY A 478 -19.10 8.98 18.64
N GLU A 479 -19.79 9.26 17.53
CA GLU A 479 -19.26 9.20 16.17
C GLU A 479 -18.24 10.29 15.84
N PHE A 480 -17.92 11.18 16.75
CA PHE A 480 -16.87 12.20 16.63
C PHE A 480 -15.66 11.88 17.51
N LYS A 481 -15.49 10.62 17.93
CA LYS A 481 -14.39 10.16 18.81
C LYS A 481 -13.02 10.29 18.15
N TYR A 482 -12.95 9.97 16.88
CA TYR A 482 -11.74 10.04 16.06
C TYR A 482 -11.95 10.92 14.85
N PHE A 483 -10.92 11.67 14.47
CA PHE A 483 -10.79 12.36 13.19
C PHE A 483 -9.53 11.88 12.50
N PHE A 484 -9.64 11.57 11.24
CA PHE A 484 -8.52 11.31 10.34
C PHE A 484 -8.50 12.40 9.28
N LEU A 485 -7.38 13.11 9.15
CA LEU A 485 -7.20 14.20 8.18
C LEU A 485 -6.12 13.81 7.17
N LEU A 486 -6.43 14.00 5.90
CA LEU A 486 -5.44 14.03 4.82
C LEU A 486 -4.66 15.35 4.85
N PRO A 487 -3.44 15.42 4.28
CA PRO A 487 -2.62 16.65 4.28
C PRO A 487 -3.09 17.69 3.25
N ASP A 488 -4.38 17.74 3.01
CA ASP A 488 -5.04 18.71 2.13
C ASP A 488 -5.41 19.97 2.89
N THR A 489 -4.95 21.12 2.40
CA THR A 489 -5.17 22.40 3.06
C THR A 489 -5.74 23.43 2.11
N PRO A 490 -6.43 24.46 2.63
CA PRO A 490 -6.92 25.58 1.80
C PRO A 490 -5.85 26.29 0.98
N ASN A 491 -4.58 26.16 1.38
CA ASN A 491 -3.46 26.83 0.74
C ASN A 491 -2.76 25.98 -0.34
N THR A 492 -2.90 24.65 -0.29
CA THR A 492 -2.22 23.71 -1.20
C THR A 492 -3.17 23.10 -2.21
N THR A 493 -4.27 22.53 -1.75
CA THR A 493 -5.29 21.83 -2.54
C THR A 493 -6.61 22.57 -2.62
N PHE A 494 -6.72 23.74 -1.90
CA PHE A 494 -7.90 24.62 -1.85
C PHE A 494 -9.13 24.02 -1.16
N HIS A 495 -8.99 22.87 -0.54
CA HIS A 495 -10.01 22.17 0.25
C HIS A 495 -9.31 21.35 1.35
N THR A 496 -10.08 20.62 2.15
CA THR A 496 -9.57 19.66 3.13
C THR A 496 -10.38 18.38 3.06
N GLU A 497 -9.72 17.24 3.23
CA GLU A 497 -10.36 15.94 3.24
C GLU A 497 -10.13 15.23 4.57
N PHE A 498 -11.18 14.56 5.06
CA PHE A 498 -11.14 13.94 6.38
C PHE A 498 -12.21 12.87 6.55
N ARG A 499 -12.00 12.01 7.55
CA ARG A 499 -13.01 11.08 8.07
C ARG A 499 -13.19 11.28 9.56
N TYR A 500 -14.34 10.91 10.09
CA TYR A 500 -14.57 10.84 11.52
C TYR A 500 -15.52 9.69 11.88
N GLY A 501 -15.35 9.14 13.08
CA GLY A 501 -16.14 8.01 13.54
C GLY A 501 -15.76 7.55 14.94
N SER A 502 -16.44 6.52 15.40
CA SER A 502 -16.21 5.93 16.73
C SER A 502 -15.18 4.79 16.73
N ASP A 503 -14.86 4.23 15.57
CA ASP A 503 -13.97 3.08 15.41
C ASP A 503 -12.81 3.45 14.47
N PRO A 504 -11.57 3.55 14.99
CA PRO A 504 -10.42 3.96 14.19
C PRO A 504 -10.00 2.92 13.15
N GLU A 505 -10.18 1.61 13.41
CA GLU A 505 -9.87 0.56 12.45
C GLU A 505 -10.85 0.62 11.27
N ALA A 506 -12.13 0.78 11.55
CA ALA A 506 -13.15 0.92 10.51
C ALA A 506 -12.99 2.19 9.66
N LEU A 507 -12.43 3.27 10.22
CA LEU A 507 -12.13 4.50 9.47
C LEU A 507 -11.04 4.29 8.41
N MET A 508 -10.16 3.31 8.58
CA MET A 508 -9.07 3.01 7.65
C MET A 508 -9.48 2.06 6.52
N LEU A 509 -10.68 1.48 6.57
CA LEU A 509 -11.22 0.65 5.49
C LEU A 509 -11.91 1.53 4.43
N TYR A 510 -11.62 1.34 3.13
CA TYR A 510 -12.28 2.11 2.07
C TYR A 510 -13.47 1.36 1.45
N ASN A 511 -13.32 0.09 1.12
CA ASN A 511 -14.33 -0.69 0.42
C ASN A 511 -15.22 -1.53 1.34
N ASP A 512 -15.00 -1.47 2.64
CA ASP A 512 -15.70 -2.28 3.65
C ASP A 512 -16.00 -1.47 4.92
N GLY A 513 -16.87 -2.01 5.76
CA GLY A 513 -17.23 -1.44 7.05
C GLY A 513 -18.23 -0.28 6.99
N PRO A 514 -18.49 0.34 8.16
CA PRO A 514 -19.57 1.33 8.29
C PRO A 514 -19.29 2.66 7.57
N TYR A 515 -18.06 2.91 7.16
CA TYR A 515 -17.62 4.13 6.47
C TYR A 515 -17.19 3.87 5.02
N ALA A 516 -17.51 2.69 4.46
CA ALA A 516 -17.11 2.32 3.11
C ALA A 516 -17.52 3.37 2.07
N TYR A 517 -16.61 3.65 1.12
CA TYR A 517 -16.75 4.60 0.00
C TYR A 517 -16.94 6.06 0.40
N TRP A 518 -16.86 6.41 1.67
CA TRP A 518 -17.05 7.78 2.16
C TRP A 518 -15.72 8.44 2.53
N LEU A 519 -15.54 9.68 2.07
CA LEU A 519 -14.45 10.58 2.48
C LEU A 519 -14.99 11.99 2.46
N ALA A 520 -15.16 12.60 3.63
CA ALA A 520 -15.68 13.96 3.71
C ALA A 520 -14.69 14.95 3.09
N ALA A 521 -15.20 15.90 2.30
CA ALA A 521 -14.42 17.00 1.75
C ALA A 521 -15.05 18.34 2.09
N GLY A 522 -14.24 19.30 2.54
CA GLY A 522 -14.67 20.62 2.97
C GLY A 522 -14.00 21.76 2.21
N ILE A 523 -14.74 22.81 1.89
CA ILE A 523 -14.23 24.08 1.35
C ILE A 523 -14.52 25.22 2.33
N LEU A 524 -13.61 26.19 2.48
CA LEU A 524 -13.81 27.31 3.39
C LEU A 524 -15.14 28.04 3.15
N ALA A 525 -15.84 28.36 4.22
CA ALA A 525 -17.12 29.05 4.15
C ALA A 525 -16.97 30.52 3.68
N ASP A 526 -15.83 31.16 3.96
CA ASP A 526 -15.47 32.51 3.54
C ASP A 526 -14.66 32.58 2.23
N ARG A 527 -14.70 31.48 1.45
CA ARG A 527 -14.03 31.34 0.14
C ARG A 527 -14.39 32.44 -0.84
N ASP A 528 -13.44 32.82 -1.68
CA ASP A 528 -13.69 33.63 -2.86
C ASP A 528 -13.89 32.77 -4.13
N GLU A 529 -14.25 33.38 -5.24
CA GLU A 529 -14.45 32.72 -6.53
C GLU A 529 -13.14 32.07 -7.06
N GLN A 530 -11.99 32.64 -6.71
CA GLN A 530 -10.70 32.11 -7.15
C GLN A 530 -10.38 30.77 -6.47
N MET A 531 -10.69 30.62 -5.18
CA MET A 531 -10.56 29.35 -4.48
C MET A 531 -11.45 28.28 -5.10
N VAL A 532 -12.71 28.62 -5.42
CA VAL A 532 -13.62 27.68 -6.10
C VAL A 532 -13.09 27.30 -7.48
N ARG A 533 -12.55 28.26 -8.24
CA ARG A 533 -11.91 27.99 -9.52
C ARG A 533 -10.73 27.03 -9.37
N ASN A 534 -9.85 27.31 -8.42
CA ASN A 534 -8.65 26.49 -8.22
C ASN A 534 -8.98 25.04 -7.86
N VAL A 535 -9.98 24.79 -7.01
CA VAL A 535 -10.38 23.43 -6.66
C VAL A 535 -11.04 22.72 -7.83
N ILE A 536 -11.85 23.41 -8.65
CA ILE A 536 -12.45 22.82 -9.85
C ILE A 536 -11.37 22.54 -10.90
N ASP A 537 -10.41 23.45 -11.12
CA ASP A 537 -9.29 23.24 -12.03
C ASP A 537 -8.45 22.04 -11.61
N LEU A 538 -8.15 21.90 -10.30
CA LEU A 538 -7.43 20.77 -9.75
C LEU A 538 -8.23 19.47 -10.00
N PHE A 539 -9.48 19.43 -9.60
CA PHE A 539 -10.36 18.26 -9.76
C PHE A 539 -10.51 17.82 -11.22
N CYS A 540 -10.72 18.76 -12.16
CA CYS A 540 -10.78 18.46 -13.59
C CYS A 540 -9.44 17.93 -14.11
N THR A 541 -8.32 18.51 -13.66
CA THR A 541 -7.00 18.07 -14.09
C THR A 541 -6.74 16.64 -13.63
N GLU A 542 -7.02 16.31 -12.38
CA GLU A 542 -6.79 14.99 -11.80
C GLU A 542 -7.67 13.90 -12.43
N ASN A 543 -8.92 14.23 -12.74
CA ASN A 543 -9.87 13.23 -13.26
C ASN A 543 -9.92 13.12 -14.80
N LEU A 544 -9.34 14.06 -15.54
CA LEU A 544 -9.44 14.09 -17.02
C LEU A 544 -8.08 14.03 -17.72
N ALA A 545 -6.95 14.11 -17.01
CA ALA A 545 -5.62 14.13 -17.64
C ALA A 545 -5.35 12.88 -18.48
N GLU A 546 -5.76 11.72 -18.00
CA GLU A 546 -5.59 10.44 -18.71
C GLU A 546 -6.41 10.38 -20.01
N MET A 547 -7.63 10.93 -20.01
CA MET A 547 -8.48 10.97 -21.21
C MET A 547 -7.91 11.87 -22.32
N SER A 548 -7.08 12.86 -21.94
CA SER A 548 -6.44 13.76 -22.91
C SER A 548 -5.30 13.10 -23.68
N GLU A 549 -4.61 12.15 -23.10
CA GLU A 549 -3.52 11.40 -23.73
C GLU A 549 -4.04 10.34 -24.69
N GLU A 550 -5.15 9.65 -24.36
CA GLU A 550 -5.81 8.71 -25.27
C GLU A 550 -6.42 9.39 -26.52
N ALA A 551 -6.88 10.64 -26.41
CA ALA A 551 -7.43 11.40 -27.54
C ALA A 551 -6.34 11.97 -28.46
N ALA A 552 -5.10 12.03 -28.01
CA ALA A 552 -3.94 12.56 -28.76
C ALA A 552 -3.11 11.46 -29.45
N ALA A 553 -3.33 10.17 -29.15
CA ALA A 553 -2.66 9.00 -29.70
C ALA A 553 -3.48 8.36 -30.85
#